data_519419b78c5b056c22a2093b479a6ebd
#
_entry.id   519419b78c5b056c22a2093b479a6ebd
#
_cell.length_a   1.000
_cell.length_b   1.000
_cell.length_c   1.000
_cell.angle_alpha   90.00
_cell.angle_beta   90.00
_cell.angle_gamma   90.00
#
_symmetry.space_group_name_H-M   'P 1'
#
loop_
_entity.id
_entity.type
_entity.pdbx_description
1 polymer ?
#
loop_
_entity_poly.entity_id
_entity_poly.type
_entity_poly.pdbx_seq_one_letter_code
_entity_poly.pdbx_strand_id
1 'polypeptide(L)'
;TTPMEVGPTCHYVMGGVRVDPETAMTTVGGLFAAGEAAGGLHGANRLGGNSLTDLLVFGARAGLNAAKHAKETKSLDALPSEQLKNLEQLCLEPFNPERTENPYALMSDLQQTMELHAGIVRTQDEMEKGLELLGDLKQRAEGVRVEGHRQYNPAWHYALDLRNLLCVAEAITMAALKREESRGGHTRDDYPESSSEFQKVNSIIQEEKGSMLHQFHEREAMPPHLDQLLN
;
A
#
# COMPACT_ATOMS: atom_id res chain seq x y z
N THR A 1 -11.89 38.84 -4.97
CA THR A 1 -11.63 37.39 -5.08
C THR A 1 -10.14 37.20 -5.19
N THR A 2 -9.51 36.61 -4.17
CA THR A 2 -8.08 36.27 -4.20
C THR A 2 -7.90 34.96 -4.96
N PRO A 3 -6.93 34.86 -5.88
CA PRO A 3 -6.60 33.58 -6.51
C PRO A 3 -6.23 32.54 -5.43
N MET A 4 -6.64 31.29 -5.67
CA MET A 4 -6.22 30.15 -4.85
C MET A 4 -5.08 29.44 -5.57
N GLU A 5 -3.99 29.20 -4.87
CA GLU A 5 -2.90 28.40 -5.39
C GLU A 5 -3.31 26.92 -5.42
N VAL A 6 -3.13 26.27 -6.57
CA VAL A 6 -3.42 24.85 -6.77
C VAL A 6 -2.26 24.21 -7.50
N GLY A 7 -1.96 22.96 -7.15
CA GLY A 7 -0.91 22.17 -7.80
C GLY A 7 -1.31 20.70 -7.88
N PRO A 8 -0.66 19.92 -8.76
CA PRO A 8 -0.84 18.48 -8.79
C PRO A 8 -0.33 17.87 -7.48
N THR A 9 -1.01 16.83 -7.01
CA THR A 9 -0.62 16.07 -5.81
C THR A 9 -0.91 14.60 -6.01
N CYS A 10 -0.13 13.74 -5.39
CA CYS A 10 -0.45 12.32 -5.27
C CYS A 10 -1.69 12.18 -4.39
N HIS A 11 -2.78 11.69 -4.97
CA HIS A 11 -4.09 11.64 -4.32
C HIS A 11 -4.56 10.21 -4.04
N TYR A 12 -4.27 9.26 -4.94
CA TYR A 12 -4.85 7.93 -4.92
C TYR A 12 -3.84 6.86 -5.31
N VAL A 13 -3.80 5.75 -4.56
CA VAL A 13 -2.95 4.59 -4.86
C VAL A 13 -3.77 3.57 -5.64
N MET A 14 -3.40 3.29 -6.90
CA MET A 14 -4.06 2.29 -7.74
C MET A 14 -3.64 0.85 -7.42
N GLY A 15 -2.49 0.68 -6.78
CA GLY A 15 -2.04 -0.59 -6.22
C GLY A 15 -2.77 -0.95 -4.93
N GLY A 16 -2.49 -2.13 -4.37
CA GLY A 16 -3.10 -2.56 -3.13
C GLY A 16 -2.98 -4.07 -2.93
N VAL A 17 -3.72 -4.58 -1.98
CA VAL A 17 -3.78 -6.01 -1.68
C VAL A 17 -4.37 -6.78 -2.87
N ARG A 18 -3.70 -7.86 -3.30
CA ARG A 18 -4.21 -8.73 -4.35
C ARG A 18 -5.42 -9.51 -3.85
N VAL A 19 -6.53 -9.40 -4.57
CA VAL A 19 -7.78 -10.08 -4.28
C VAL A 19 -8.30 -10.87 -5.48
N ASP A 20 -9.11 -11.86 -5.22
CA ASP A 20 -9.91 -12.51 -6.24
C ASP A 20 -11.03 -11.55 -6.69
N PRO A 21 -11.22 -11.30 -7.99
CA PRO A 21 -12.15 -10.29 -8.50
C PRO A 21 -13.62 -10.60 -8.21
N GLU A 22 -13.98 -11.88 -8.04
CA GLU A 22 -15.37 -12.28 -7.80
C GLU A 22 -15.74 -12.26 -6.31
N THR A 23 -14.79 -12.57 -5.44
CA THR A 23 -15.05 -12.70 -4.01
C THR A 23 -14.50 -11.56 -3.18
N ALA A 24 -13.54 -10.81 -3.70
CA ALA A 24 -12.72 -9.83 -2.98
C ALA A 24 -11.89 -10.44 -1.83
N MET A 25 -11.72 -11.76 -1.82
CA MET A 25 -10.89 -12.47 -0.84
C MET A 25 -9.42 -12.43 -1.28
N THR A 26 -8.52 -12.27 -0.31
CA THR A 26 -7.08 -12.33 -0.54
C THR A 26 -6.60 -13.77 -0.63
N THR A 27 -5.29 -13.97 -0.83
CA THR A 27 -4.66 -15.30 -0.73
C THR A 27 -4.66 -15.87 0.70
N VAL A 28 -4.95 -15.03 1.70
CA VAL A 28 -5.12 -15.44 3.10
C VAL A 28 -6.61 -15.70 3.34
N GLY A 29 -6.97 -16.94 3.61
CA GLY A 29 -8.36 -17.35 3.84
C GLY A 29 -9.03 -16.55 4.96
N GLY A 30 -10.20 -15.97 4.67
CA GLY A 30 -10.96 -15.13 5.62
C GLY A 30 -10.55 -13.66 5.65
N LEU A 31 -9.53 -13.26 4.90
CA LEU A 31 -9.14 -11.86 4.75
C LEU A 31 -9.66 -11.32 3.40
N PHE A 32 -10.36 -10.19 3.44
CA PHE A 32 -10.96 -9.53 2.28
C PHE A 32 -10.45 -8.09 2.19
N ALA A 33 -10.35 -7.57 0.96
CA ALA A 33 -10.03 -6.17 0.73
C ALA A 33 -10.88 -5.60 -0.42
N ALA A 34 -11.25 -4.33 -0.31
CA ALA A 34 -12.01 -3.60 -1.33
C ALA A 34 -11.69 -2.10 -1.28
N GLY A 35 -12.05 -1.37 -2.33
CA GLY A 35 -11.73 0.04 -2.47
C GLY A 35 -10.24 0.27 -2.68
N GLU A 36 -9.72 1.42 -2.27
CA GLU A 36 -8.32 1.80 -2.45
C GLU A 36 -7.32 0.82 -1.82
N ALA A 37 -7.75 0.04 -0.82
CA ALA A 37 -6.90 -0.98 -0.20
C ALA A 37 -6.67 -2.21 -1.11
N ALA A 38 -7.52 -2.42 -2.13
CA ALA A 38 -7.40 -3.53 -3.07
C ALA A 38 -6.80 -3.07 -4.40
N GLY A 39 -5.79 -3.79 -4.90
CA GLY A 39 -5.18 -3.50 -6.21
C GLY A 39 -5.87 -4.19 -7.38
N GLY A 40 -5.60 -3.69 -8.60
CA GLY A 40 -5.95 -4.36 -9.86
C GLY A 40 -7.18 -3.79 -10.60
N LEU A 41 -8.09 -3.09 -9.94
CA LEU A 41 -9.31 -2.59 -10.56
C LEU A 41 -9.05 -1.43 -11.56
N HIS A 42 -8.20 -0.50 -11.18
CA HIS A 42 -8.02 0.77 -11.89
C HIS A 42 -6.90 0.76 -12.94
N GLY A 43 -6.20 -0.34 -13.10
CA GLY A 43 -5.07 -0.43 -14.02
C GLY A 43 -3.98 0.59 -13.70
N ALA A 44 -3.51 1.31 -14.72
CA ALA A 44 -2.40 2.27 -14.55
C ALA A 44 -2.84 3.64 -14.01
N ASN A 45 -4.12 3.97 -14.07
CA ASN A 45 -4.68 5.19 -13.47
C ASN A 45 -6.19 5.08 -13.30
N ARG A 46 -6.69 5.57 -12.18
CA ARG A 46 -8.10 5.62 -11.87
C ARG A 46 -8.80 6.75 -12.64
N LEU A 47 -9.92 6.43 -13.29
CA LEU A 47 -10.79 7.45 -13.88
C LEU A 47 -11.45 8.30 -12.79
N GLY A 48 -11.62 9.60 -13.08
CA GLY A 48 -12.31 10.53 -12.18
C GLY A 48 -13.68 10.03 -11.72
N GLY A 49 -13.96 10.09 -10.41
CA GLY A 49 -15.20 9.62 -9.80
C GLY A 49 -15.26 8.12 -9.50
N ASN A 50 -14.49 7.26 -10.17
CA ASN A 50 -14.61 5.80 -10.04
C ASN A 50 -14.20 5.24 -8.67
N SER A 51 -13.48 6.00 -7.82
CA SER A 51 -13.20 5.54 -6.47
C SER A 51 -14.48 5.31 -5.65
N LEU A 52 -15.46 6.21 -5.76
CA LEU A 52 -16.73 6.05 -5.04
C LEU A 52 -17.54 4.86 -5.55
N THR A 53 -17.54 4.63 -6.85
CA THR A 53 -18.19 3.45 -7.46
C THR A 53 -17.50 2.16 -7.00
N ASP A 54 -16.17 2.13 -6.96
CA ASP A 54 -15.39 1.01 -6.44
C ASP A 54 -15.77 0.69 -4.99
N LEU A 55 -15.78 1.69 -4.11
CA LEU A 55 -16.13 1.53 -2.70
C LEU A 55 -17.51 0.89 -2.52
N LEU A 56 -18.50 1.34 -3.30
CA LEU A 56 -19.86 0.83 -3.20
C LEU A 56 -20.00 -0.59 -3.75
N VAL A 57 -19.47 -0.85 -4.95
CA VAL A 57 -19.64 -2.14 -5.64
C VAL A 57 -18.80 -3.22 -4.99
N PHE A 58 -17.49 -2.99 -4.84
CA PHE A 58 -16.58 -4.00 -4.33
C PHE A 58 -16.62 -4.11 -2.81
N GLY A 59 -16.96 -3.02 -2.10
CA GLY A 59 -17.26 -3.08 -0.66
C GLY A 59 -18.47 -3.97 -0.36
N ALA A 60 -19.55 -3.85 -1.14
CA ALA A 60 -20.71 -4.74 -1.02
C ALA A 60 -20.34 -6.20 -1.34
N ARG A 61 -19.54 -6.43 -2.40
CA ARG A 61 -19.06 -7.77 -2.80
C ARG A 61 -18.21 -8.40 -1.68
N ALA A 62 -17.23 -7.67 -1.16
CA ALA A 62 -16.39 -8.11 -0.07
C ALA A 62 -17.20 -8.45 1.19
N GLY A 63 -18.14 -7.58 1.57
CA GLY A 63 -19.01 -7.78 2.73
C GLY A 63 -19.89 -9.02 2.62
N LEU A 64 -20.52 -9.25 1.45
CA LEU A 64 -21.32 -10.45 1.20
C LEU A 64 -20.50 -11.73 1.28
N ASN A 65 -19.32 -11.77 0.65
CA ASN A 65 -18.48 -12.96 0.67
C ASN A 65 -17.83 -13.18 2.03
N ALA A 66 -17.45 -12.12 2.75
CA ALA A 66 -16.99 -12.25 4.14
C ALA A 66 -18.08 -12.83 5.06
N ALA A 67 -19.32 -12.36 4.93
CA ALA A 67 -20.44 -12.89 5.69
C ALA A 67 -20.74 -14.37 5.35
N LYS A 68 -20.62 -14.74 4.06
CA LYS A 68 -20.77 -16.13 3.62
C LYS A 68 -19.65 -16.99 4.20
N HIS A 69 -18.40 -16.57 4.08
CA HIS A 69 -17.24 -17.26 4.66
C HIS A 69 -17.40 -17.47 6.18
N ALA A 70 -17.81 -16.43 6.91
CA ALA A 70 -18.05 -16.52 8.36
C ALA A 70 -19.14 -17.53 8.74
N LYS A 71 -20.22 -17.66 7.93
CA LYS A 71 -21.25 -18.66 8.15
C LYS A 71 -20.79 -20.10 7.86
N GLU A 72 -19.90 -20.27 6.90
CA GLU A 72 -19.36 -21.57 6.51
C GLU A 72 -18.23 -22.03 7.47
N THR A 73 -17.59 -21.10 8.16
CA THR A 73 -16.56 -21.39 9.17
C THR A 73 -17.22 -21.91 10.46
N LYS A 74 -17.07 -23.21 10.69
CA LYS A 74 -17.76 -23.92 11.79
C LYS A 74 -17.18 -23.63 13.18
N SER A 75 -15.89 -23.35 13.25
CA SER A 75 -15.18 -23.03 14.49
C SER A 75 -13.97 -22.16 14.15
N LEU A 76 -13.60 -21.29 15.07
CA LEU A 76 -12.30 -20.64 15.06
C LEU A 76 -11.34 -21.47 15.89
N ASP A 77 -10.14 -21.66 15.39
CA ASP A 77 -9.05 -22.23 16.17
C ASP A 77 -8.72 -21.30 17.35
N ALA A 78 -8.29 -21.89 18.46
CA ALA A 78 -7.84 -21.07 19.59
C ALA A 78 -6.63 -20.23 19.14
N LEU A 79 -6.70 -18.93 19.44
CA LEU A 79 -5.56 -18.03 19.13
C LEU A 79 -4.34 -18.48 19.94
N PRO A 80 -3.18 -18.66 19.28
CA PRO A 80 -1.95 -19.03 19.98
C PRO A 80 -1.60 -17.97 21.05
N SER A 81 -1.48 -18.37 22.30
CA SER A 81 -1.21 -17.44 23.41
C SER A 81 0.10 -16.67 23.26
N GLU A 82 1.10 -17.28 22.63
CA GLU A 82 2.37 -16.64 22.31
C GLU A 82 2.20 -15.53 21.27
N GLN A 83 1.43 -15.77 20.22
CA GLN A 83 1.13 -14.76 19.20
C GLN A 83 0.41 -13.56 19.81
N LEU A 84 -0.55 -13.78 20.69
CA LEU A 84 -1.25 -12.68 21.38
C LEU A 84 -0.31 -11.87 22.25
N LYS A 85 0.60 -12.51 23.00
CA LYS A 85 1.60 -11.82 23.81
C LYS A 85 2.55 -10.99 22.96
N ASN A 86 3.00 -11.52 21.82
CA ASN A 86 3.88 -10.81 20.90
C ASN A 86 3.19 -9.58 20.29
N LEU A 87 1.91 -9.70 19.92
CA LEU A 87 1.12 -8.55 19.42
C LEU A 87 0.88 -7.50 20.52
N GLU A 88 0.56 -7.92 21.73
CA GLU A 88 0.42 -7.01 22.87
C GLU A 88 1.73 -6.25 23.14
N GLN A 89 2.84 -6.98 23.19
CA GLN A 89 4.16 -6.37 23.35
C GLN A 89 4.45 -5.37 22.24
N LEU A 90 4.24 -5.72 20.98
CA LEU A 90 4.41 -4.86 19.83
C LEU A 90 3.60 -3.56 19.95
N CYS A 91 2.35 -3.65 20.37
CA CYS A 91 1.48 -2.49 20.55
C CYS A 91 1.93 -1.59 21.71
N LEU A 92 2.49 -2.17 22.77
CA LEU A 92 2.89 -1.43 23.97
C LEU A 92 4.34 -0.94 23.97
N GLU A 93 5.15 -1.48 23.08
CA GLU A 93 6.56 -1.14 22.93
C GLU A 93 6.85 0.37 22.78
N PRO A 94 6.00 1.18 22.07
CA PRO A 94 6.21 2.63 22.00
C PRO A 94 6.15 3.36 23.34
N PHE A 95 5.58 2.77 24.39
CA PHE A 95 5.57 3.36 25.73
C PHE A 95 6.84 3.10 26.55
N ASN A 96 7.83 2.40 25.97
CA ASN A 96 9.12 2.19 26.62
C ASN A 96 9.86 3.53 26.81
N PRO A 97 10.19 3.95 28.06
CA PRO A 97 10.84 5.23 28.33
C PRO A 97 12.27 5.35 27.81
N GLU A 98 12.92 4.24 27.47
CA GLU A 98 14.27 4.23 26.91
C GLU A 98 14.31 4.64 25.43
N ARG A 99 13.16 4.65 24.74
CA ARG A 99 13.02 5.07 23.36
C ARG A 99 13.00 6.59 23.27
N THR A 100 13.42 7.16 22.15
CA THR A 100 13.66 8.60 22.02
C THR A 100 13.07 9.22 20.75
N GLU A 101 12.72 8.43 19.73
CA GLU A 101 12.23 8.94 18.45
C GLU A 101 10.79 9.45 18.55
N ASN A 102 10.54 10.60 17.95
CA ASN A 102 9.23 11.22 17.94
C ASN A 102 8.41 10.72 16.73
N PRO A 103 7.21 10.12 16.92
CA PRO A 103 6.41 9.58 15.81
C PRO A 103 5.96 10.65 14.81
N TYR A 104 5.71 11.88 15.25
CA TYR A 104 5.29 12.97 14.36
C TYR A 104 6.46 13.45 13.49
N ALA A 105 7.67 13.53 14.04
CA ALA A 105 8.86 13.88 13.28
C ALA A 105 9.16 12.82 12.20
N LEU A 106 9.11 11.56 12.57
CA LEU A 106 9.30 10.46 11.61
C LEU A 106 8.22 10.43 10.52
N MET A 107 6.97 10.74 10.87
CA MET A 107 5.89 10.86 9.88
C MET A 107 6.19 11.98 8.89
N SER A 108 6.64 13.14 9.38
CA SER A 108 7.04 14.26 8.51
C SER A 108 8.21 13.90 7.61
N ASP A 109 9.23 13.22 8.14
CA ASP A 109 10.39 12.77 7.39
C ASP A 109 9.97 11.75 6.30
N LEU A 110 9.05 10.83 6.62
CA LEU A 110 8.49 9.87 5.66
C LEU A 110 7.74 10.59 4.52
N GLN A 111 6.87 11.53 4.86
CA GLN A 111 6.11 12.30 3.88
C GLN A 111 7.05 13.05 2.94
N GLN A 112 8.06 13.74 3.48
CA GLN A 112 9.06 14.45 2.69
C GLN A 112 9.88 13.49 1.80
N THR A 113 10.29 12.35 2.32
CA THR A 113 11.01 11.33 1.55
C THR A 113 10.18 10.86 0.36
N MET A 114 8.91 10.54 0.58
CA MET A 114 8.02 10.07 -0.50
C MET A 114 7.71 11.16 -1.52
N GLU A 115 7.53 12.41 -1.08
CA GLU A 115 7.29 13.53 -1.97
C GLU A 115 8.48 13.79 -2.91
N LEU A 116 9.69 13.79 -2.37
CA LEU A 116 10.92 14.10 -3.12
C LEU A 116 11.40 12.92 -3.98
N HIS A 117 11.23 11.69 -3.54
CA HIS A 117 11.89 10.53 -4.15
C HIS A 117 10.93 9.53 -4.82
N ALA A 118 9.63 9.60 -4.53
CA ALA A 118 8.61 8.74 -5.14
C ALA A 118 7.34 9.54 -5.52
N GLY A 119 7.48 10.85 -5.75
CA GLY A 119 6.41 11.77 -6.09
C GLY A 119 5.78 11.54 -7.47
N ILE A 120 5.29 12.61 -8.10
CA ILE A 120 4.55 12.55 -9.37
C ILE A 120 5.50 12.20 -10.54
N VAL A 121 6.67 12.83 -10.58
CA VAL A 121 7.71 12.58 -11.58
C VAL A 121 8.89 11.90 -10.90
N ARG A 122 9.44 10.88 -11.49
CA ARG A 122 10.41 9.96 -10.85
C ARG A 122 11.58 9.67 -11.75
N THR A 123 12.74 9.48 -11.15
CA THR A 123 13.93 8.95 -11.80
C THR A 123 14.51 7.79 -11.02
N GLN A 124 15.34 6.98 -11.65
CA GLN A 124 16.01 5.85 -10.97
C GLN A 124 16.80 6.33 -9.75
N ASP A 125 17.66 7.33 -9.93
CA ASP A 125 18.56 7.84 -8.88
C ASP A 125 17.77 8.34 -7.65
N GLU A 126 16.67 9.06 -7.89
CA GLU A 126 15.80 9.55 -6.82
C GLU A 126 15.13 8.40 -6.06
N MET A 127 14.60 7.40 -6.76
CA MET A 127 13.94 6.27 -6.11
C MET A 127 14.92 5.35 -5.37
N GLU A 128 16.13 5.16 -5.89
CA GLU A 128 17.20 4.44 -5.18
C GLU A 128 17.57 5.16 -3.89
N LYS A 129 17.72 6.48 -3.96
CA LYS A 129 17.95 7.31 -2.76
C LYS A 129 16.76 7.26 -1.79
N GLY A 130 15.55 7.26 -2.31
CA GLY A 130 14.34 7.08 -1.50
C GLY A 130 14.34 5.77 -0.73
N LEU A 131 14.72 4.65 -1.37
CA LEU A 131 14.81 3.34 -0.71
C LEU A 131 15.86 3.31 0.42
N GLU A 132 17.02 3.97 0.23
CA GLU A 132 18.01 4.13 1.31
C GLU A 132 17.43 4.87 2.52
N LEU A 133 16.80 6.03 2.27
CA LEU A 133 16.19 6.85 3.32
C LEU A 133 15.04 6.11 4.03
N LEU A 134 14.23 5.34 3.30
CA LEU A 134 13.18 4.50 3.89
C LEU A 134 13.77 3.41 4.79
N GLY A 135 14.94 2.85 4.42
CA GLY A 135 15.68 1.92 5.28
C GLY A 135 16.10 2.56 6.61
N ASP A 136 16.66 3.77 6.56
CA ASP A 136 17.03 4.54 7.75
C ASP A 136 15.81 4.88 8.61
N LEU A 137 14.70 5.30 8.00
CA LEU A 137 13.46 5.59 8.71
C LEU A 137 12.87 4.35 9.39
N LYS A 138 12.98 3.17 8.77
CA LYS A 138 12.58 1.91 9.41
C LYS A 138 13.38 1.60 10.67
N GLN A 139 14.69 1.80 10.64
CA GLN A 139 15.54 1.62 11.83
C GLN A 139 15.15 2.62 12.93
N ARG A 140 14.97 3.89 12.59
CA ARG A 140 14.54 4.92 13.55
C ARG A 140 13.16 4.62 14.14
N ALA A 141 12.25 4.08 13.34
CA ALA A 141 10.90 3.72 13.78
C ALA A 141 10.87 2.66 14.89
N GLU A 142 11.91 1.83 14.99
CA GLU A 142 12.07 0.91 16.12
C GLU A 142 12.30 1.65 17.45
N GLY A 143 12.84 2.88 17.39
CA GLY A 143 13.08 3.75 18.54
C GLY A 143 11.93 4.69 18.91
N VAL A 144 10.76 4.57 18.30
CA VAL A 144 9.62 5.47 18.54
C VAL A 144 9.14 5.39 19.97
N ARG A 145 9.02 6.58 20.59
CA ARG A 145 8.49 6.78 21.95
C ARG A 145 7.17 7.52 21.93
N VAL A 146 6.26 7.05 22.76
CA VAL A 146 4.96 7.69 23.00
C VAL A 146 4.83 7.99 24.49
N GLU A 147 4.36 9.20 24.81
CA GLU A 147 4.08 9.65 26.17
C GLU A 147 2.57 9.74 26.42
N GLY A 148 2.19 9.79 27.70
CA GLY A 148 0.80 9.97 28.11
C GLY A 148 0.04 8.66 28.34
N HIS A 149 -1.28 8.75 28.27
CA HIS A 149 -2.18 7.63 28.56
C HIS A 149 -2.43 6.77 27.32
N ARG A 150 -2.88 5.52 27.54
CA ARG A 150 -3.28 4.60 26.47
C ARG A 150 -4.68 4.89 25.90
N GLN A 151 -5.42 5.83 26.49
CA GLN A 151 -6.73 6.23 26.00
C GLN A 151 -6.62 7.57 25.28
N TYR A 152 -7.26 7.68 24.10
CA TYR A 152 -7.30 8.90 23.29
C TYR A 152 -5.90 9.47 22.98
N ASN A 153 -4.94 8.59 22.68
CA ASN A 153 -3.55 8.98 22.41
C ASN A 153 -3.22 8.92 20.91
N PRO A 154 -3.31 10.04 20.18
CA PRO A 154 -3.00 10.08 18.76
C PRO A 154 -1.56 9.65 18.44
N ALA A 155 -0.59 10.00 19.29
CA ALA A 155 0.81 9.62 19.10
C ALA A 155 0.99 8.10 19.08
N TRP A 156 0.21 7.37 19.86
CA TRP A 156 0.24 5.90 19.85
C TRP A 156 -0.28 5.33 18.53
N HIS A 157 -1.37 5.87 18.00
CA HIS A 157 -1.87 5.49 16.67
C HIS A 157 -0.84 5.81 15.60
N TYR A 158 -0.23 6.99 15.61
CA TYR A 158 0.85 7.34 14.68
C TYR A 158 2.04 6.38 14.76
N ALA A 159 2.44 5.96 15.97
CA ALA A 159 3.52 5.01 16.16
C ALA A 159 3.22 3.63 15.55
N LEU A 160 1.96 3.15 15.66
CA LEU A 160 1.53 1.88 15.07
C LEU A 160 1.38 2.00 13.55
N ASP A 161 0.78 3.09 13.06
CA ASP A 161 0.57 3.34 11.64
C ASP A 161 1.89 3.53 10.88
N LEU A 162 2.89 4.15 11.52
CA LEU A 162 4.19 4.44 10.91
C LEU A 162 4.88 3.18 10.36
N ARG A 163 4.80 2.05 11.07
CA ARG A 163 5.36 0.78 10.60
C ARG A 163 4.70 0.30 9.31
N ASN A 164 3.37 0.42 9.24
CA ASN A 164 2.59 0.02 8.08
C ASN A 164 2.86 0.98 6.90
N LEU A 165 2.93 2.27 7.17
CA LEU A 165 3.22 3.29 6.15
C LEU A 165 4.62 3.13 5.56
N LEU A 166 5.64 2.83 6.37
CA LEU A 166 7.00 2.54 5.90
C LEU A 166 7.04 1.27 5.03
N CYS A 167 6.27 0.25 5.39
CA CYS A 167 6.13 -0.95 4.57
C CYS A 167 5.51 -0.64 3.19
N VAL A 168 4.41 0.12 3.17
CA VAL A 168 3.74 0.51 1.92
C VAL A 168 4.60 1.46 1.09
N ALA A 169 5.30 2.41 1.72
CA ALA A 169 6.21 3.34 1.04
C ALA A 169 7.34 2.60 0.32
N GLU A 170 7.97 1.63 0.98
CA GLU A 170 9.00 0.78 0.35
C GLU A 170 8.42 -0.02 -0.81
N ALA A 171 7.25 -0.63 -0.66
CA ALA A 171 6.60 -1.41 -1.72
C ALA A 171 6.30 -0.54 -2.95
N ILE A 172 5.78 0.68 -2.75
CA ILE A 172 5.49 1.65 -3.82
C ILE A 172 6.79 2.03 -4.54
N THR A 173 7.82 2.42 -3.80
CA THR A 173 9.09 2.89 -4.37
C THR A 173 9.80 1.76 -5.12
N MET A 174 9.84 0.56 -4.55
CA MET A 174 10.42 -0.63 -5.19
C MET A 174 9.69 -1.00 -6.48
N ALA A 175 8.36 -1.04 -6.47
CA ALA A 175 7.58 -1.35 -7.66
C ALA A 175 7.74 -0.28 -8.75
N ALA A 176 7.78 1.00 -8.37
CA ALA A 176 8.02 2.11 -9.29
C ALA A 176 9.42 2.07 -9.91
N LEU A 177 10.45 1.78 -9.12
CA LEU A 177 11.83 1.65 -9.58
C LEU A 177 11.99 0.55 -10.64
N LYS A 178 11.34 -0.61 -10.42
CA LYS A 178 11.41 -1.77 -11.32
C LYS A 178 10.60 -1.60 -12.61
N ARG A 179 9.66 -0.64 -12.65
CA ARG A 179 8.85 -0.37 -13.83
C ARG A 179 9.48 0.73 -14.66
N GLU A 180 10.28 0.36 -15.64
CA GLU A 180 11.06 1.23 -16.54
C GLU A 180 10.21 1.70 -17.72
N GLU A 181 9.12 2.39 -17.44
CA GLU A 181 8.20 2.99 -18.42
C GLU A 181 7.43 4.16 -17.79
N SER A 182 6.77 4.96 -18.60
CA SER A 182 5.71 5.88 -18.17
C SER A 182 4.35 5.37 -18.63
N ARG A 183 3.37 5.25 -17.66
CA ARG A 183 2.03 4.74 -17.94
C ARG A 183 1.01 5.20 -16.89
N GLY A 184 -0.04 5.88 -17.33
CA GLY A 184 -1.11 6.35 -16.45
C GLY A 184 -0.61 7.32 -15.39
N GLY A 185 -0.72 6.96 -14.11
CA GLY A 185 -0.21 7.76 -12.99
C GLY A 185 1.28 7.54 -12.69
N HIS A 186 1.95 6.62 -13.36
CA HIS A 186 3.37 6.36 -13.20
C HIS A 186 4.17 7.12 -14.27
N THR A 187 4.90 8.15 -13.85
CA THR A 187 5.70 9.00 -14.76
C THR A 187 7.18 8.89 -14.40
N ARG A 188 7.98 8.50 -15.38
CA ARG A 188 9.44 8.36 -15.31
C ARG A 188 10.09 9.31 -16.29
N ASP A 189 10.87 10.29 -15.83
CA ASP A 189 11.64 11.19 -16.71
C ASP A 189 12.75 10.46 -17.49
N ASP A 190 13.32 9.44 -16.87
CA ASP A 190 14.35 8.57 -17.45
C ASP A 190 13.77 7.50 -18.42
N TYR A 191 12.47 7.23 -18.35
CA TYR A 191 11.72 6.31 -19.23
C TYR A 191 10.38 6.94 -19.63
N PRO A 192 10.34 7.99 -20.47
CA PRO A 192 9.12 8.76 -20.74
C PRO A 192 8.06 8.01 -21.56
N GLU A 193 8.47 6.97 -22.31
CA GLU A 193 7.57 6.21 -23.17
C GLU A 193 6.95 5.00 -22.46
N SER A 194 5.79 4.57 -22.95
CA SER A 194 5.17 3.33 -22.49
C SER A 194 5.77 2.10 -23.19
N SER A 195 5.95 1.02 -22.45
CA SER A 195 6.51 -0.23 -22.97
C SER A 195 5.43 -1.29 -23.24
N SER A 196 5.49 -1.93 -24.42
CA SER A 196 4.64 -3.06 -24.78
C SER A 196 4.91 -4.29 -23.91
N GLU A 197 6.12 -4.45 -23.39
CA GLU A 197 6.48 -5.56 -22.49
C GLU A 197 5.87 -5.35 -21.10
N PHE A 198 6.02 -4.14 -20.53
CA PHE A 198 5.40 -3.83 -19.24
C PHE A 198 3.87 -3.80 -19.30
N GLN A 199 3.27 -3.59 -20.48
CA GLN A 199 1.83 -3.70 -20.65
C GLN A 199 1.30 -5.11 -20.36
N LYS A 200 2.11 -6.14 -20.51
CA LYS A 200 1.71 -7.56 -20.35
C LYS A 200 1.79 -8.04 -18.91
N VAL A 201 2.37 -7.25 -18.01
CA VAL A 201 2.68 -7.70 -16.64
C VAL A 201 2.17 -6.75 -15.57
N ASN A 202 1.91 -7.32 -14.40
CA ASN A 202 1.68 -6.59 -13.15
C ASN A 202 2.88 -6.75 -12.23
N SER A 203 3.23 -5.68 -11.50
CA SER A 203 4.18 -5.73 -10.39
C SER A 203 3.51 -6.34 -9.17
N ILE A 204 4.13 -7.36 -8.59
CA ILE A 204 3.69 -8.01 -7.35
C ILE A 204 4.81 -7.88 -6.33
N ILE A 205 4.45 -7.43 -5.14
CA ILE A 205 5.34 -7.37 -3.97
C ILE A 205 4.85 -8.40 -2.96
N GLN A 206 5.77 -9.18 -2.43
CA GLN A 206 5.50 -10.13 -1.34
C GLN A 206 6.67 -10.12 -0.36
N GLU A 207 6.41 -10.51 0.88
CA GLU A 207 7.48 -10.76 1.85
C GLU A 207 7.99 -12.18 1.70
N GLU A 208 9.30 -12.33 1.68
CA GLU A 208 9.98 -13.61 1.80
C GLU A 208 11.14 -13.48 2.77
N LYS A 209 11.10 -14.25 3.86
CA LYS A 209 12.15 -14.30 4.90
C LYS A 209 12.53 -12.93 5.47
N GLY A 210 11.54 -12.08 5.70
CA GLY A 210 11.74 -10.74 6.28
C GLY A 210 12.18 -9.67 5.28
N SER A 211 12.22 -9.98 4.00
CA SER A 211 12.58 -9.04 2.94
C SER A 211 11.46 -8.91 1.91
N MET A 212 11.30 -7.73 1.34
CA MET A 212 10.39 -7.54 0.21
C MET A 212 10.99 -8.14 -1.07
N LEU A 213 10.20 -8.93 -1.75
CA LEU A 213 10.52 -9.50 -3.07
C LEU A 213 9.58 -8.92 -4.10
N HIS A 214 10.14 -8.34 -5.17
CA HIS A 214 9.40 -7.89 -6.34
C HIS A 214 9.44 -8.95 -7.44
N GLN A 215 8.28 -9.19 -8.07
CA GLN A 215 8.15 -10.06 -9.24
C GLN A 215 7.19 -9.44 -10.26
N PHE A 216 7.43 -9.71 -11.53
CA PHE A 216 6.46 -9.45 -12.59
C PHE A 216 5.62 -10.70 -12.84
N HIS A 217 4.31 -10.56 -12.80
CA HIS A 217 3.37 -11.60 -13.15
C HIS A 217 2.66 -11.24 -14.45
N GLU A 218 2.56 -12.19 -15.37
CA GLU A 218 1.80 -12.01 -16.59
C GLU A 218 0.33 -11.69 -16.27
N ARG A 219 -0.22 -10.76 -17.02
CA ARG A 219 -1.65 -10.44 -16.98
C ARG A 219 -2.43 -11.48 -17.76
N GLU A 220 -3.62 -11.76 -17.28
CA GLU A 220 -4.57 -12.54 -18.07
C GLU A 220 -4.88 -11.83 -19.40
N ALA A 221 -5.03 -12.62 -20.45
CA ALA A 221 -5.42 -12.08 -21.76
C ALA A 221 -6.82 -11.44 -21.67
N MET A 222 -6.99 -10.35 -22.41
CA MET A 222 -8.32 -9.72 -22.50
C MET A 222 -9.32 -10.74 -23.08
N PRO A 223 -10.51 -10.88 -22.47
CA PRO A 223 -11.56 -11.74 -23.02
C PRO A 223 -11.91 -11.33 -24.47
N PRO A 224 -12.06 -12.28 -25.40
CA PRO A 224 -12.24 -11.97 -26.83
C PRO A 224 -13.41 -11.03 -27.14
N HIS A 225 -14.49 -11.08 -26.36
CA HIS A 225 -15.64 -10.19 -26.54
C HIS A 225 -15.35 -8.72 -26.15
N LEU A 226 -14.35 -8.47 -25.29
CA LEU A 226 -13.92 -7.13 -24.95
C LEU A 226 -12.87 -6.61 -25.95
N ASP A 227 -11.98 -7.51 -26.42
CA ASP A 227 -10.97 -7.18 -27.42
C ASP A 227 -11.62 -6.69 -28.74
N GLN A 228 -12.77 -7.27 -29.12
CA GLN A 228 -13.56 -6.84 -30.29
C GLN A 228 -14.12 -5.41 -30.18
N LEU A 229 -14.23 -4.84 -28.98
CA LEU A 229 -14.70 -3.47 -28.77
C LEU A 229 -13.60 -2.42 -28.98
N LEU A 230 -12.34 -2.83 -29.02
CA LEU A 230 -11.19 -1.95 -29.20
C LEU A 230 -10.73 -1.85 -30.66
N ASN A 231 -11.24 -2.70 -31.54
CA ASN A 231 -10.99 -2.76 -32.98
C ASN A 231 -12.24 -2.38 -33.76
#